data_8faf9d72d0a422cf5817ffe1ef0d3310
#
_entry.id   8faf9d72d0a422cf5817ffe1ef0d3310
#
_cell.length_a   1.000
_cell.length_b   1.000
_cell.length_c   1.000
_cell.angle_alpha   90.00
_cell.angle_beta   90.00
_cell.angle_gamma   90.00
#
_symmetry.space_group_name_H-M   'P 1'
#
loop_
_entity.id
_entity.type
_entity.pdbx_description
1 polymer ?
#
loop_
_entity_poly.entity_id
_entity_poly.type
_entity_poly.pdbx_seq_one_letter_code
_entity_poly.pdbx_strand_id
1 'polypeptide(L)'
;APNTINRVQLIENATSGSQNIIIKQGSGATVTIAPGKVSAVQLDGAGASAGVLDAFTDLQLTDSLTLLGPVLTIGDAAAEDTKIVFDGNAQDYYVGLDDSADDLVIGLGSTLGTTPAISIDESQFVTMPKKVTASTSANISQVAITSSSNAVAWDARAAANAYHLTTENTTFSAPSNAVEGAIISVEIAQGSTPRTIAWNTVFEFAASTAPTITATANKTDILAFRYNGSVWQEIGRVQNLAQT
;
A
#
# COMPACT_ATOMS: atom_id res chain seq x y z
N ALA A 1 -17.61 -30.22 34.35
CA ALA A 1 -18.11 -31.47 33.72
C ALA A 1 -17.46 -32.66 34.39
N PRO A 2 -18.10 -33.84 34.41
CA PRO A 2 -17.43 -35.05 34.87
C PRO A 2 -16.15 -35.30 34.11
N ASN A 3 -15.07 -35.64 34.82
CA ASN A 3 -13.72 -35.73 34.28
C ASN A 3 -13.43 -36.94 33.38
N THR A 4 -14.46 -37.77 33.14
CA THR A 4 -14.42 -38.96 32.27
C THR A 4 -15.17 -38.76 30.96
N ILE A 5 -15.76 -37.60 30.73
CA ILE A 5 -16.51 -37.32 29.50
C ILE A 5 -15.57 -36.77 28.43
N ASN A 6 -15.52 -37.43 27.27
CA ASN A 6 -14.86 -36.97 26.07
C ASN A 6 -15.92 -36.51 25.05
N ARG A 7 -15.95 -35.22 24.71
CA ARG A 7 -16.86 -34.66 23.71
C ARG A 7 -16.50 -33.26 23.31
N VAL A 8 -16.92 -32.83 22.13
CA VAL A 8 -16.94 -31.45 21.70
C VAL A 8 -18.30 -30.83 21.97
N GLN A 9 -18.33 -29.58 22.42
CA GLN A 9 -19.56 -28.81 22.60
C GLN A 9 -19.31 -27.30 22.38
N LEU A 10 -20.37 -26.63 21.92
CA LEU A 10 -20.41 -25.17 21.82
C LEU A 10 -20.92 -24.61 23.17
N ILE A 11 -20.21 -23.63 23.69
CA ILE A 11 -20.57 -22.93 24.96
C ILE A 11 -20.57 -21.44 24.70
N GLU A 12 -21.70 -20.80 25.00
CA GLU A 12 -21.84 -19.35 24.97
C GLU A 12 -21.68 -18.76 26.38
N ASN A 13 -20.93 -17.67 26.49
CA ASN A 13 -20.92 -16.85 27.69
C ASN A 13 -22.00 -15.76 27.55
N ALA A 14 -23.24 -16.09 27.90
CA ALA A 14 -24.39 -15.18 27.91
C ALA A 14 -24.60 -14.49 29.26
N THR A 15 -23.56 -14.35 30.11
CA THR A 15 -23.67 -13.69 31.41
C THR A 15 -23.95 -12.19 31.25
N SER A 16 -24.82 -11.63 32.12
CA SER A 16 -25.21 -10.21 32.09
C SER A 16 -24.16 -9.25 32.65
N GLY A 17 -23.14 -9.76 33.34
CA GLY A 17 -22.00 -9.00 33.86
C GLY A 17 -20.79 -9.22 32.95
N SER A 18 -19.86 -8.31 32.86
CA SER A 18 -18.62 -8.45 32.11
C SER A 18 -17.67 -9.50 32.70
N GLN A 19 -18.18 -10.72 32.97
CA GLN A 19 -17.44 -11.80 33.59
C GLN A 19 -17.03 -12.86 32.57
N ASN A 20 -15.78 -13.26 32.61
CA ASN A 20 -15.31 -14.45 31.88
C ASN A 20 -15.88 -15.71 32.55
N ILE A 21 -16.23 -16.69 31.75
CA ILE A 21 -16.48 -18.06 32.24
C ILE A 21 -15.27 -18.93 31.94
N ILE A 22 -14.90 -19.79 32.89
CA ILE A 22 -13.79 -20.73 32.71
C ILE A 22 -14.38 -22.14 32.67
N ILE A 23 -14.14 -22.82 31.58
CA ILE A 23 -14.54 -24.21 31.41
C ILE A 23 -13.40 -25.11 31.89
N LYS A 24 -13.72 -26.01 32.84
CA LYS A 24 -12.76 -26.91 33.47
C LYS A 24 -13.33 -28.30 33.59
N GLN A 25 -12.49 -29.31 33.45
CA GLN A 25 -12.88 -30.71 33.63
C GLN A 25 -12.12 -31.39 34.78
N GLY A 26 -10.83 -31.53 34.72
CA GLY A 26 -9.97 -32.05 35.78
C GLY A 26 -8.98 -31.04 36.29
N SER A 27 -7.72 -31.46 36.45
CA SER A 27 -6.60 -30.56 36.80
C SER A 27 -5.83 -30.08 35.57
N GLY A 28 -6.22 -30.49 34.35
CA GLY A 28 -5.57 -30.09 33.11
C GLY A 28 -5.94 -28.69 32.62
N ALA A 29 -5.69 -28.41 31.36
CA ALA A 29 -5.94 -27.15 30.70
C ALA A 29 -7.40 -26.66 30.84
N THR A 30 -7.61 -25.37 30.74
CA THR A 30 -8.93 -24.73 30.81
C THR A 30 -9.11 -23.79 29.62
N VAL A 31 -10.35 -23.60 29.17
CA VAL A 31 -10.72 -22.58 28.17
C VAL A 31 -11.49 -21.47 28.88
N THR A 32 -11.07 -20.23 28.63
CA THR A 32 -11.76 -19.03 29.12
C THR A 32 -12.58 -18.42 28.01
N ILE A 33 -13.88 -18.19 28.26
CA ILE A 33 -14.80 -17.59 27.28
C ILE A 33 -15.19 -16.20 27.80
N ALA A 34 -14.84 -15.17 27.02
CA ALA A 34 -15.19 -13.79 27.33
C ALA A 34 -16.69 -13.52 27.18
N PRO A 35 -17.26 -12.48 27.82
CA PRO A 35 -18.67 -12.13 27.72
C PRO A 35 -19.15 -11.97 26.28
N GLY A 36 -20.32 -12.50 25.94
CA GLY A 36 -20.92 -12.43 24.60
C GLY A 36 -20.22 -13.26 23.54
N LYS A 37 -19.26 -14.14 23.92
CA LYS A 37 -18.55 -15.02 22.99
C LYS A 37 -19.04 -16.45 23.09
N VAL A 38 -18.94 -17.17 21.97
CA VAL A 38 -19.16 -18.61 21.87
C VAL A 38 -17.83 -19.29 21.59
N SER A 39 -17.52 -20.38 22.28
CA SER A 39 -16.36 -21.21 21.98
C SER A 39 -16.77 -22.66 21.75
N ALA A 40 -16.16 -23.32 20.79
CA ALA A 40 -16.20 -24.76 20.64
C ALA A 40 -15.10 -25.38 21.52
N VAL A 41 -15.48 -26.18 22.50
CA VAL A 41 -14.53 -26.78 23.44
C VAL A 41 -14.53 -28.28 23.34
N GLN A 42 -13.37 -28.91 23.44
CA GLN A 42 -13.18 -30.32 23.58
C GLN A 42 -12.88 -30.68 25.04
N LEU A 43 -13.70 -31.53 25.59
CA LEU A 43 -13.45 -32.23 26.86
C LEU A 43 -12.70 -33.52 26.55
N ASP A 44 -11.49 -33.70 27.08
CA ASP A 44 -10.66 -34.87 26.75
C ASP A 44 -10.97 -36.15 27.56
N GLY A 45 -11.65 -36.01 28.70
CA GLY A 45 -12.08 -37.13 29.52
C GLY A 45 -10.97 -37.93 30.21
N ALA A 46 -9.78 -37.33 30.36
CA ALA A 46 -8.58 -38.02 30.86
C ALA A 46 -8.56 -38.27 32.38
N GLY A 47 -9.71 -38.29 33.03
CA GLY A 47 -9.83 -38.53 34.46
C GLY A 47 -9.38 -37.37 35.33
N ALA A 48 -8.57 -37.63 36.36
CA ALA A 48 -8.12 -36.58 37.26
C ALA A 48 -7.30 -35.48 36.58
N SER A 49 -6.59 -35.80 35.52
CA SER A 49 -5.80 -34.83 34.71
C SER A 49 -6.57 -34.26 33.50
N ALA A 50 -7.88 -34.58 33.40
CA ALA A 50 -8.68 -34.12 32.26
C ALA A 50 -8.60 -32.61 32.05
N GLY A 51 -8.44 -32.24 30.80
CA GLY A 51 -8.37 -30.87 30.34
C GLY A 51 -9.54 -30.45 29.45
N VAL A 52 -9.65 -29.18 29.22
CA VAL A 52 -10.55 -28.59 28.22
C VAL A 52 -9.69 -27.81 27.23
N LEU A 53 -9.84 -28.13 25.96
CA LEU A 53 -9.10 -27.56 24.84
C LEU A 53 -10.06 -26.78 23.95
N ASP A 54 -9.54 -25.79 23.24
CA ASP A 54 -10.27 -25.21 22.10
C ASP A 54 -10.38 -26.27 21.02
N ALA A 55 -11.60 -26.58 20.58
CA ALA A 55 -11.83 -27.64 19.61
C ALA A 55 -11.37 -27.28 18.18
N PHE A 56 -11.04 -26.03 17.94
CA PHE A 56 -10.54 -25.56 16.65
C PHE A 56 -9.02 -25.32 16.62
N THR A 57 -8.33 -25.54 17.75
CA THR A 57 -6.87 -25.60 17.74
C THR A 57 -6.44 -26.75 16.81
N ASP A 58 -5.56 -26.48 15.86
CA ASP A 58 -5.08 -27.44 14.85
C ASP A 58 -6.17 -28.08 13.97
N LEU A 59 -7.30 -27.37 13.74
CA LEU A 59 -8.36 -27.84 12.86
C LEU A 59 -7.84 -27.98 11.42
N GLN A 60 -7.85 -29.21 10.89
CA GLN A 60 -7.56 -29.50 9.48
C GLN A 60 -8.85 -29.75 8.72
N LEU A 61 -9.05 -29.04 7.62
CA LEU A 61 -10.12 -29.26 6.67
C LEU A 61 -9.52 -29.92 5.42
N THR A 62 -10.05 -31.10 5.06
CA THR A 62 -9.56 -31.88 3.91
C THR A 62 -10.23 -31.47 2.60
N ASP A 63 -11.18 -30.55 2.65
CA ASP A 63 -11.93 -30.02 1.53
C ASP A 63 -11.96 -28.49 1.60
N SER A 64 -13.01 -27.83 1.16
CA SER A 64 -13.12 -26.37 1.12
C SER A 64 -13.67 -25.78 2.42
N LEU A 65 -13.26 -24.55 2.75
CA LEU A 65 -13.90 -23.69 3.72
C LEU A 65 -14.65 -22.58 3.00
N THR A 66 -15.98 -22.53 3.14
CA THR A 66 -16.81 -21.45 2.62
C THR A 66 -17.26 -20.54 3.77
N LEU A 67 -16.89 -19.26 3.73
CA LEU A 67 -17.32 -18.24 4.66
C LEU A 67 -18.41 -17.40 3.99
N LEU A 68 -19.64 -17.45 4.52
CA LEU A 68 -20.80 -16.73 3.96
C LEU A 68 -20.94 -15.31 4.54
N GLY A 69 -20.16 -14.97 5.55
CA GLY A 69 -20.15 -13.62 6.12
C GLY A 69 -19.39 -12.63 5.23
N PRO A 70 -19.68 -11.32 5.32
CA PRO A 70 -19.03 -10.31 4.49
C PRO A 70 -17.59 -9.99 4.94
N VAL A 71 -17.16 -10.44 6.10
CA VAL A 71 -15.86 -10.09 6.69
C VAL A 71 -15.19 -11.33 7.28
N LEU A 72 -13.90 -11.52 6.96
CA LEU A 72 -12.96 -12.38 7.67
C LEU A 72 -11.98 -11.50 8.42
N THR A 73 -11.98 -11.54 9.75
CA THR A 73 -11.00 -10.84 10.58
C THR A 73 -9.91 -11.84 10.99
N ILE A 74 -8.66 -11.47 10.75
CA ILE A 74 -7.46 -12.21 11.17
C ILE A 74 -6.71 -11.34 12.15
N GLY A 75 -6.39 -11.89 13.33
CA GLY A 75 -5.77 -11.16 14.43
C GLY A 75 -6.77 -10.64 15.47
N ASP A 76 -6.26 -10.18 16.59
CA ASP A 76 -7.03 -9.68 17.75
C ASP A 76 -6.64 -8.25 18.17
N ALA A 77 -5.94 -7.53 17.28
CA ALA A 77 -5.36 -6.21 17.50
C ALA A 77 -4.21 -6.19 18.55
N ALA A 78 -3.55 -7.33 18.77
CA ALA A 78 -2.29 -7.37 19.49
C ALA A 78 -1.15 -6.87 18.59
N ALA A 79 -0.04 -6.45 19.20
CA ALA A 79 1.19 -6.06 18.48
C ALA A 79 1.92 -7.33 17.98
N GLU A 80 1.40 -7.93 16.93
CA GLU A 80 1.92 -9.14 16.31
C GLU A 80 1.62 -9.20 14.81
N ASP A 81 2.51 -9.85 14.07
CA ASP A 81 2.32 -10.12 12.66
C ASP A 81 1.10 -11.01 12.40
N THR A 82 0.23 -10.61 11.49
CA THR A 82 -0.91 -11.42 11.05
C THR A 82 -0.80 -11.76 9.58
N LYS A 83 -1.02 -13.01 9.18
CA LYS A 83 -0.83 -13.44 7.78
C LYS A 83 -1.68 -14.63 7.37
N ILE A 84 -1.87 -14.73 6.05
CA ILE A 84 -2.28 -15.94 5.35
C ILE A 84 -1.04 -16.48 4.62
N VAL A 85 -0.74 -17.75 4.79
CA VAL A 85 0.32 -18.44 4.05
C VAL A 85 -0.31 -19.34 3.01
N PHE A 86 0.17 -19.24 1.78
CA PHE A 86 -0.10 -20.17 0.69
C PHE A 86 1.04 -21.17 0.66
N ASP A 87 0.85 -22.29 1.35
CA ASP A 87 1.85 -23.36 1.52
C ASP A 87 1.89 -24.23 0.26
N GLY A 88 2.88 -24.02 -0.57
CA GLY A 88 3.06 -24.69 -1.85
C GLY A 88 4.18 -25.74 -1.78
N ASN A 89 4.09 -26.78 -2.61
CA ASN A 89 5.09 -27.86 -2.64
C ASN A 89 6.52 -27.40 -2.95
N ALA A 90 6.68 -26.37 -3.80
CA ALA A 90 7.99 -25.88 -4.22
C ALA A 90 8.32 -24.51 -3.61
N GLN A 91 7.31 -23.71 -3.30
CA GLN A 91 7.49 -22.34 -2.85
C GLN A 91 6.23 -21.84 -2.15
N ASP A 92 6.43 -21.22 -0.99
CA ASP A 92 5.38 -20.55 -0.24
C ASP A 92 5.25 -19.10 -0.64
N TYR A 93 4.05 -18.55 -0.45
CA TYR A 93 3.77 -17.12 -0.52
C TYR A 93 2.91 -16.69 0.66
N TYR A 94 3.01 -15.43 1.03
CA TYR A 94 2.19 -14.86 2.09
C TYR A 94 1.52 -13.55 1.67
N VAL A 95 0.42 -13.26 2.35
CA VAL A 95 -0.21 -11.93 2.45
C VAL A 95 -0.42 -11.66 3.92
N GLY A 96 0.04 -10.54 4.44
CA GLY A 96 -0.08 -10.25 5.86
C GLY A 96 0.27 -8.82 6.23
N LEU A 97 -0.01 -8.49 7.49
CA LEU A 97 0.35 -7.24 8.12
C LEU A 97 1.63 -7.47 8.94
N ASP A 98 2.68 -6.74 8.59
CA ASP A 98 3.93 -6.66 9.35
C ASP A 98 3.75 -5.57 10.42
N ASP A 99 3.51 -5.98 11.67
CA ASP A 99 3.28 -5.06 12.79
C ASP A 99 4.49 -4.17 13.08
N SER A 100 5.69 -4.67 12.85
CA SER A 100 6.91 -3.92 13.12
C SER A 100 7.17 -2.76 12.14
N ALA A 101 6.60 -2.83 10.95
CA ALA A 101 6.72 -1.85 9.89
C ALA A 101 5.41 -1.10 9.61
N ASP A 102 4.29 -1.55 10.20
CA ASP A 102 2.92 -1.10 9.90
C ASP A 102 2.53 -1.27 8.41
N ASP A 103 3.15 -2.27 7.73
CA ASP A 103 3.01 -2.49 6.29
C ASP A 103 2.06 -3.67 5.98
N LEU A 104 1.18 -3.49 4.98
CA LEU A 104 0.56 -4.64 4.32
C LEU A 104 1.52 -5.21 3.28
N VAL A 105 1.92 -6.48 3.43
CA VAL A 105 2.97 -7.11 2.64
C VAL A 105 2.47 -8.33 1.89
N ILE A 106 2.90 -8.46 0.62
CA ILE A 106 2.78 -9.69 -0.18
C ILE A 106 4.20 -10.14 -0.53
N GLY A 107 4.56 -11.37 -0.19
CA GLY A 107 5.95 -11.82 -0.38
C GLY A 107 6.13 -13.30 -0.56
N LEU A 108 7.39 -13.68 -0.70
CA LEU A 108 7.87 -15.04 -0.92
C LEU A 108 8.27 -15.68 0.41
N GLY A 109 8.01 -16.97 0.57
CA GLY A 109 8.28 -17.72 1.80
C GLY A 109 7.13 -17.68 2.78
N SER A 110 7.38 -18.08 4.02
CA SER A 110 6.39 -18.11 5.11
C SER A 110 6.68 -17.09 6.21
N THR A 111 7.80 -16.35 6.15
CA THR A 111 8.19 -15.34 7.13
C THR A 111 7.90 -13.94 6.60
N LEU A 112 7.05 -13.21 7.31
CA LEU A 112 6.62 -11.87 6.94
C LEU A 112 7.83 -10.89 6.92
N GLY A 113 7.78 -9.87 6.06
CA GLY A 113 8.77 -8.80 5.98
C GLY A 113 10.12 -9.17 5.36
N THR A 114 10.50 -10.45 5.23
CA THR A 114 11.86 -10.83 4.78
C THR A 114 12.08 -10.75 3.27
N THR A 115 11.08 -11.10 2.48
CA THR A 115 11.16 -11.16 1.01
C THR A 115 9.95 -10.54 0.34
N PRO A 116 9.67 -9.25 0.58
CA PRO A 116 8.51 -8.60 -0.01
C PRO A 116 8.62 -8.50 -1.53
N ALA A 117 7.51 -8.76 -2.21
CA ALA A 117 7.31 -8.44 -3.62
C ALA A 117 6.51 -7.15 -3.78
N ILE A 118 5.60 -6.88 -2.84
CA ILE A 118 4.80 -5.67 -2.72
C ILE A 118 4.71 -5.34 -1.23
N SER A 119 4.94 -4.08 -0.85
CA SER A 119 4.54 -3.53 0.45
C SER A 119 3.73 -2.26 0.26
N ILE A 120 2.78 -2.04 1.17
CA ILE A 120 1.94 -0.83 1.22
C ILE A 120 2.06 -0.29 2.64
N ASP A 121 2.67 0.88 2.77
CA ASP A 121 2.86 1.54 4.06
C ASP A 121 1.59 2.26 4.56
N GLU A 122 1.63 2.77 5.79
CA GLU A 122 0.53 3.52 6.41
C GLU A 122 0.15 4.81 5.67
N SER A 123 1.05 5.34 4.83
CA SER A 123 0.80 6.48 3.92
C SER A 123 0.21 6.04 2.58
N GLN A 124 -0.07 4.74 2.40
CA GLN A 124 -0.59 4.11 1.18
C GLN A 124 0.39 4.16 -0.01
N PHE A 125 1.70 4.28 0.25
CA PHE A 125 2.70 4.15 -0.81
C PHE A 125 2.97 2.67 -1.09
N VAL A 126 2.94 2.33 -2.38
CA VAL A 126 3.23 0.98 -2.85
C VAL A 126 4.69 0.89 -3.26
N THR A 127 5.43 0.02 -2.60
CA THR A 127 6.82 -0.32 -2.96
C THR A 127 6.87 -1.70 -3.60
N MET A 128 7.51 -1.81 -4.75
CA MET A 128 7.76 -3.05 -5.48
C MET A 128 9.27 -3.22 -5.69
N PRO A 129 10.00 -3.88 -4.77
CA PRO A 129 11.47 -3.98 -4.83
C PRO A 129 11.98 -4.90 -5.94
N LYS A 130 11.09 -5.52 -6.71
CA LYS A 130 11.42 -6.39 -7.83
C LYS A 130 10.96 -5.78 -9.16
N LYS A 131 11.37 -6.41 -10.27
CA LYS A 131 10.98 -5.97 -11.61
C LYS A 131 9.46 -5.99 -11.79
N VAL A 132 8.92 -4.89 -12.28
CA VAL A 132 7.52 -4.78 -12.72
C VAL A 132 7.49 -4.81 -14.25
N THR A 133 6.62 -5.64 -14.82
CA THR A 133 6.40 -5.73 -16.27
C THR A 133 4.93 -5.50 -16.57
N ALA A 134 4.61 -4.42 -17.24
CA ALA A 134 3.27 -4.21 -17.82
C ALA A 134 3.20 -4.92 -19.17
N SER A 135 2.26 -5.86 -19.32
CA SER A 135 2.16 -6.66 -20.57
C SER A 135 1.49 -5.92 -21.71
N THR A 136 0.75 -4.85 -21.43
CA THR A 136 0.05 -4.05 -22.45
C THR A 136 0.48 -2.59 -22.39
N SER A 137 0.02 -1.84 -21.38
CA SER A 137 0.38 -0.44 -21.20
C SER A 137 0.45 -0.09 -19.73
N ALA A 138 1.28 0.90 -19.40
CA ALA A 138 1.26 1.58 -18.13
C ALA A 138 1.15 3.08 -18.42
N ASN A 139 0.25 3.78 -17.72
CA ASN A 139 0.07 5.22 -17.89
C ASN A 139 0.21 5.94 -16.55
N ILE A 140 0.82 7.10 -16.59
CA ILE A 140 0.78 8.08 -15.51
C ILE A 140 -0.20 9.16 -15.96
N SER A 141 -1.28 9.35 -15.22
CA SER A 141 -2.31 10.33 -15.56
C SER A 141 -1.71 11.73 -15.67
N GLN A 142 -2.13 12.47 -16.70
CA GLN A 142 -1.73 13.86 -16.85
C GLN A 142 -2.51 14.74 -15.86
N VAL A 143 -1.78 15.58 -15.13
CA VAL A 143 -2.33 16.46 -14.07
C VAL A 143 -2.09 17.90 -14.44
N ALA A 144 -3.16 18.70 -14.42
CA ALA A 144 -3.05 20.14 -14.65
C ALA A 144 -2.36 20.83 -13.46
N ILE A 145 -1.31 21.61 -13.78
CA ILE A 145 -0.65 22.51 -12.83
C ILE A 145 -0.84 23.95 -13.31
N THR A 146 -1.19 24.84 -12.37
CA THR A 146 -1.53 26.22 -12.70
C THR A 146 -0.51 27.19 -12.12
N SER A 147 -0.33 28.34 -12.80
CA SER A 147 0.46 29.43 -12.24
C SER A 147 -0.41 30.33 -11.35
N SER A 148 0.24 30.91 -10.35
CA SER A 148 -0.30 31.95 -9.50
C SER A 148 0.82 32.90 -9.10
N SER A 149 0.60 34.21 -9.23
CA SER A 149 1.61 35.24 -8.93
C SER A 149 2.93 35.00 -9.69
N ASN A 150 2.83 34.68 -10.96
CA ASN A 150 3.96 34.42 -11.87
C ASN A 150 4.82 33.20 -11.50
N ALA A 151 4.29 32.25 -10.74
CA ALA A 151 5.00 31.03 -10.38
C ALA A 151 4.11 29.79 -10.55
N VAL A 152 4.71 28.69 -10.99
CA VAL A 152 4.12 27.34 -10.94
C VAL A 152 4.74 26.58 -9.78
N ALA A 153 3.92 26.17 -8.82
CA ALA A 153 4.29 25.17 -7.82
C ALA A 153 4.05 23.77 -8.41
N TRP A 154 5.12 23.00 -8.53
CA TRP A 154 5.06 21.65 -9.10
C TRP A 154 5.36 20.60 -8.03
N ASP A 155 4.38 19.78 -7.70
CA ASP A 155 4.59 18.62 -6.84
C ASP A 155 4.93 17.40 -7.72
N ALA A 156 6.18 16.97 -7.68
CA ALA A 156 6.69 15.89 -8.53
C ALA A 156 6.00 14.54 -8.25
N ARG A 157 5.49 14.34 -7.04
CA ARG A 157 4.74 13.13 -6.66
C ARG A 157 3.30 13.17 -7.16
N ALA A 158 2.65 14.31 -7.06
CA ALA A 158 1.24 14.45 -7.46
C ALA A 158 1.05 14.63 -8.96
N ALA A 159 2.04 15.17 -9.67
CA ALA A 159 1.96 15.53 -11.07
C ALA A 159 3.24 15.14 -11.84
N ALA A 160 3.61 13.84 -11.79
CA ALA A 160 4.79 13.36 -12.53
C ALA A 160 4.64 13.54 -14.05
N ASN A 161 3.42 13.49 -14.57
CA ASN A 161 3.05 13.88 -15.92
C ASN A 161 2.15 15.11 -15.85
N ALA A 162 2.74 16.30 -16.04
CA ALA A 162 2.07 17.57 -15.84
C ALA A 162 1.59 18.21 -17.13
N TYR A 163 0.54 19.02 -17.03
CA TYR A 163 0.06 19.91 -18.08
C TYR A 163 -0.07 21.35 -17.55
N HIS A 164 0.50 22.32 -18.26
CA HIS A 164 0.42 23.74 -17.90
C HIS A 164 -0.08 24.57 -19.08
N LEU A 165 -1.31 25.08 -18.99
CA LEU A 165 -1.80 26.12 -19.90
C LEU A 165 -1.31 27.50 -19.42
N THR A 166 -0.56 28.20 -20.26
CA THR A 166 0.00 29.50 -19.89
C THR A 166 -1.09 30.57 -19.83
N THR A 167 -1.21 31.27 -18.70
CA THR A 167 -2.12 32.41 -18.50
C THR A 167 -1.36 33.69 -18.19
N GLU A 168 -0.12 33.58 -17.71
CA GLU A 168 0.77 34.68 -17.35
C GLU A 168 2.23 34.30 -17.67
N ASN A 169 3.14 35.30 -17.68
CA ASN A 169 4.57 34.99 -17.67
C ASN A 169 4.92 34.32 -16.36
N THR A 170 5.64 33.21 -16.41
CA THR A 170 5.73 32.36 -15.24
C THR A 170 7.10 31.73 -15.05
N THR A 171 7.46 31.47 -13.80
CA THR A 171 8.65 30.70 -13.42
C THR A 171 8.22 29.34 -12.85
N PHE A 172 8.73 28.25 -13.39
CA PHE A 172 8.62 26.93 -12.76
C PHE A 172 9.49 26.93 -11.50
N SER A 173 8.85 26.80 -10.34
CA SER A 173 9.52 26.70 -9.04
C SER A 173 10.26 25.36 -8.89
N ALA A 174 11.12 25.23 -7.90
CA ALA A 174 11.71 23.94 -7.56
C ALA A 174 10.60 22.94 -7.24
N PRO A 175 10.55 21.78 -7.92
CA PRO A 175 9.54 20.77 -7.63
C PRO A 175 9.66 20.23 -6.20
N SER A 176 8.54 20.17 -5.49
CA SER A 176 8.45 19.53 -4.17
C SER A 176 8.35 18.01 -4.28
N ASN A 177 8.55 17.28 -3.17
CA ASN A 177 8.45 15.83 -3.08
C ASN A 177 9.32 15.07 -4.12
N ALA A 178 10.49 15.63 -4.44
CA ALA A 178 11.44 15.01 -5.34
C ALA A 178 12.10 13.78 -4.69
N VAL A 179 12.17 12.67 -5.43
CA VAL A 179 12.84 11.44 -5.03
C VAL A 179 13.89 11.11 -6.06
N GLU A 180 15.11 10.73 -5.63
CA GLU A 180 16.19 10.36 -6.55
C GLU A 180 15.76 9.27 -7.53
N GLY A 181 16.06 9.47 -8.81
CA GLY A 181 15.64 8.58 -9.89
C GLY A 181 14.26 8.90 -10.48
N ALA A 182 13.47 9.78 -9.85
CA ALA A 182 12.17 10.17 -10.38
C ALA A 182 12.29 10.83 -11.74
N ILE A 183 11.33 10.52 -12.62
CA ILE A 183 11.16 11.15 -13.93
C ILE A 183 9.85 11.92 -13.92
N ILE A 184 9.91 13.19 -14.33
CA ILE A 184 8.73 14.02 -14.52
C ILE A 184 8.72 14.61 -15.93
N SER A 185 7.54 14.92 -16.43
CA SER A 185 7.34 15.60 -17.70
C SER A 185 6.31 16.69 -17.58
N VAL A 186 6.44 17.73 -18.38
CA VAL A 186 5.44 18.79 -18.49
C VAL A 186 5.15 19.13 -19.92
N GLU A 187 3.88 19.17 -20.24
CA GLU A 187 3.33 19.77 -21.45
C GLU A 187 3.00 21.23 -21.15
N ILE A 188 3.66 22.17 -21.86
CA ILE A 188 3.44 23.61 -21.74
C ILE A 188 2.68 24.08 -22.97
N ALA A 189 1.41 24.38 -22.80
CA ALA A 189 0.52 24.84 -23.87
C ALA A 189 0.41 26.37 -23.83
N GLN A 190 0.69 27.04 -24.92
CA GLN A 190 0.47 28.49 -25.06
C GLN A 190 -1.00 28.79 -25.30
N GLY A 191 -1.55 29.70 -24.52
CA GLY A 191 -2.88 30.24 -24.79
C GLY A 191 -2.92 31.15 -26.03
N SER A 192 -4.04 31.87 -26.22
CA SER A 192 -4.19 32.85 -27.31
C SER A 192 -3.20 34.01 -27.23
N THR A 193 -2.67 34.31 -26.03
CA THR A 193 -1.61 35.30 -25.79
C THR A 193 -0.39 34.55 -25.30
N PRO A 194 0.69 34.43 -26.11
CA PRO A 194 1.89 33.72 -25.71
C PRO A 194 2.56 34.33 -24.48
N ARG A 195 3.09 33.48 -23.64
CA ARG A 195 3.76 33.86 -22.38
C ARG A 195 5.17 33.31 -22.34
N THR A 196 6.01 33.97 -21.54
CA THR A 196 7.39 33.53 -21.31
C THR A 196 7.44 32.58 -20.11
N ILE A 197 8.33 31.58 -20.20
CA ILE A 197 8.61 30.65 -19.13
C ILE A 197 10.06 30.83 -18.69
N ALA A 198 10.26 30.95 -17.38
CA ALA A 198 11.54 30.87 -16.71
C ALA A 198 11.61 29.59 -15.85
N TRP A 199 12.82 29.19 -15.49
CA TRP A 199 13.09 27.98 -14.75
C TRP A 199 13.87 28.29 -13.48
N ASN A 200 13.51 27.63 -12.39
CA ASN A 200 14.32 27.65 -11.17
C ASN A 200 15.69 27.00 -11.43
N THR A 201 16.71 27.41 -10.70
CA THR A 201 18.09 26.94 -10.84
C THR A 201 18.29 25.45 -10.56
N VAL A 202 17.30 24.77 -9.96
CA VAL A 202 17.34 23.31 -9.78
C VAL A 202 17.12 22.53 -11.09
N PHE A 203 16.69 23.19 -12.17
CA PHE A 203 16.58 22.57 -13.49
C PHE A 203 17.90 22.75 -14.24
N GLU A 204 18.56 21.66 -14.55
CA GLU A 204 19.77 21.62 -15.38
C GLU A 204 19.45 21.35 -16.84
N PHE A 205 20.01 22.20 -17.71
CA PHE A 205 19.86 22.12 -19.16
C PHE A 205 21.22 21.94 -19.84
N ALA A 206 21.21 21.43 -21.07
CA ALA A 206 22.42 21.30 -21.88
C ALA A 206 23.16 22.63 -22.00
N ALA A 207 24.47 22.58 -21.83
CA ALA A 207 25.36 23.78 -21.85
C ALA A 207 24.95 24.89 -20.85
N SER A 208 24.30 24.48 -19.73
CA SER A 208 23.79 25.40 -18.68
C SER A 208 22.86 26.50 -19.22
N THR A 209 22.16 26.20 -20.33
CA THR A 209 21.29 27.19 -21.00
C THR A 209 19.87 26.69 -21.05
N ALA A 210 18.97 27.33 -20.30
CA ALA A 210 17.55 27.03 -20.32
C ALA A 210 16.96 27.28 -21.72
N PRO A 211 16.05 26.38 -22.20
CA PRO A 211 15.41 26.57 -23.50
C PRO A 211 14.46 27.78 -23.47
N THR A 212 14.40 28.49 -24.56
CA THR A 212 13.30 29.42 -24.81
C THR A 212 12.09 28.63 -25.25
N ILE A 213 11.03 28.71 -24.46
CA ILE A 213 9.74 28.05 -24.80
C ILE A 213 9.10 28.75 -25.99
N THR A 214 8.44 27.98 -26.86
CA THR A 214 7.78 28.50 -28.07
C THR A 214 6.78 29.60 -27.72
N ALA A 215 7.05 30.83 -28.17
CA ALA A 215 6.23 32.01 -27.90
C ALA A 215 5.26 32.27 -29.07
N THR A 216 4.52 31.24 -29.46
CA THR A 216 3.49 31.30 -30.51
C THR A 216 2.16 30.81 -29.97
N ALA A 217 1.08 31.54 -30.20
CA ALA A 217 -0.25 31.16 -29.75
C ALA A 217 -0.64 29.76 -30.25
N ASN A 218 -1.29 28.98 -29.39
CA ASN A 218 -1.80 27.65 -29.68
C ASN A 218 -0.67 26.67 -30.11
N LYS A 219 0.52 26.81 -29.54
CA LYS A 219 1.63 25.87 -29.68
C LYS A 219 1.97 25.25 -28.34
N THR A 220 2.55 24.08 -28.39
CA THR A 220 2.88 23.29 -27.23
C THR A 220 4.35 22.87 -27.23
N ASP A 221 4.99 22.92 -26.10
CA ASP A 221 6.31 22.35 -25.84
C ASP A 221 6.19 21.26 -24.77
N ILE A 222 6.91 20.15 -24.93
CA ILE A 222 7.01 19.07 -23.94
C ILE A 222 8.45 18.97 -23.49
N LEU A 223 8.67 18.96 -22.18
CA LEU A 223 9.97 18.76 -21.54
C LEU A 223 9.89 17.61 -20.54
N ALA A 224 10.97 16.85 -20.43
CA ALA A 224 11.11 15.78 -19.47
C ALA A 224 12.41 15.91 -18.68
N PHE A 225 12.35 15.56 -17.40
CA PHE A 225 13.46 15.72 -16.45
C PHE A 225 13.60 14.45 -15.60
N ARG A 226 14.84 14.18 -15.17
CA ARG A 226 15.17 13.16 -14.17
C ARG A 226 15.82 13.84 -12.96
N TYR A 227 15.40 13.46 -11.75
CA TYR A 227 16.03 13.93 -10.52
C TYR A 227 17.23 13.05 -10.14
N ASN A 228 18.38 13.66 -9.86
CA ASN A 228 19.61 12.93 -9.49
C ASN A 228 19.93 12.99 -7.99
N GLY A 229 18.95 13.40 -7.15
CA GLY A 229 19.13 13.61 -5.72
C GLY A 229 19.42 15.06 -5.34
N SER A 230 19.76 15.92 -6.32
CA SER A 230 20.09 17.35 -6.09
C SER A 230 19.41 18.29 -7.07
N VAL A 231 19.38 17.94 -8.36
CA VAL A 231 18.87 18.77 -9.45
C VAL A 231 18.04 17.95 -10.43
N TRP A 232 17.16 18.64 -11.18
CA TRP A 232 16.35 18.06 -12.24
C TRP A 232 17.07 18.22 -13.57
N GLN A 233 17.60 17.14 -14.10
CA GLN A 233 18.34 17.09 -15.36
C GLN A 233 17.38 16.89 -16.53
N GLU A 234 17.42 17.78 -17.51
CA GLU A 234 16.65 17.60 -18.74
C GLU A 234 17.11 16.35 -19.48
N ILE A 235 16.16 15.45 -19.78
CA ILE A 235 16.41 14.21 -20.54
C ILE A 235 15.82 14.26 -21.95
N GLY A 236 15.00 15.26 -22.25
CA GLY A 236 14.45 15.48 -23.57
C GLY A 236 13.43 16.59 -23.65
N ARG A 237 13.26 17.13 -24.85
CA ARG A 237 12.21 18.10 -25.18
C ARG A 237 11.78 17.99 -26.63
N VAL A 238 10.55 18.38 -26.87
CA VAL A 238 10.00 18.63 -28.22
C VAL A 238 9.27 19.97 -28.17
N GLN A 239 9.53 20.84 -29.14
CA GLN A 239 9.00 22.19 -29.14
C GLN A 239 8.17 22.45 -30.39
N ASN A 240 7.31 23.46 -30.33
CA ASN A 240 6.50 23.99 -31.44
C ASN A 240 5.51 22.95 -32.01
N LEU A 241 4.97 22.11 -31.14
CA LEU A 241 3.90 21.19 -31.53
C LEU A 241 2.61 21.96 -31.82
N ALA A 242 1.81 21.47 -32.76
CA ALA A 242 0.47 21.98 -32.99
C ALA A 242 -0.46 21.53 -31.84
N GLN A 243 -1.25 22.45 -31.30
CA GLN A 243 -2.35 22.06 -30.41
C GLN A 243 -3.51 21.53 -31.28
N THR A 244 -4.07 20.41 -30.92
CA THR A 244 -5.22 19.80 -31.59
C THR A 244 -6.46 19.88 -30.73
#